data_9fdee9840d655dbea6e9256017be56d1
#
_entry.id   9fdee9840d655dbea6e9256017be56d1
#
_cell.length_a   1.000
_cell.length_b   1.000
_cell.length_c   1.000
_cell.angle_alpha   90.00
_cell.angle_beta   90.00
_cell.angle_gamma   90.00
#
_symmetry.space_group_name_H-M   'P 1'
#
loop_
_entity.id
_entity.type
_entity.pdbx_description
1 polymer ?
#
loop_
_entity_poly.entity_id
_entity_poly.type
_entity_poly.pdbx_seq_one_letter_code
_entity_poly.pdbx_strand_id
1 'polypeptide(L)'
;VRTVRDVLIEVNEAGEVVDDWNLNNILDPYRSTVIKTLDQGAVCLNIDVDKAGKTMTAEELAKLDASDDFGDILGTGPGRNWAHVNSVDYDPTDDSIIISSRHQSAIIKIGRDKKIKWIFSSPEGWRDGWKEKLLTPVKDGKPIACHGSTCEGDFDYTWTQHTAFRIDEKSDKHVIYVT
;
A
#
# COMPACT_ATOMS: atom_id res chain seq x y z
N VAL A 1 4.37 18.00 -0.75
CA VAL A 1 5.14 16.85 -0.24
C VAL A 1 5.70 16.09 -1.43
N ARG A 2 7.02 15.94 -1.49
CA ARG A 2 7.66 15.08 -2.49
C ARG A 2 7.47 13.63 -2.09
N THR A 3 7.00 12.79 -3.01
CA THR A 3 6.80 11.37 -2.79
C THR A 3 7.47 10.57 -3.89
N VAL A 4 7.94 9.38 -3.57
CA VAL A 4 8.29 8.38 -4.57
C VAL A 4 7.01 8.07 -5.38
N ARG A 5 7.14 7.99 -6.69
CA ARG A 5 6.03 7.63 -7.56
C ARG A 5 6.07 6.14 -7.83
N ASP A 6 5.12 5.42 -7.28
CA ASP A 6 4.88 4.05 -7.68
C ASP A 6 3.94 4.06 -8.89
N VAL A 7 4.45 3.62 -10.02
CA VAL A 7 3.69 3.46 -11.27
C VAL A 7 3.82 2.01 -11.71
N LEU A 8 2.68 1.38 -11.93
CA LEU A 8 2.63 0.06 -12.54
C LEU A 8 2.42 0.24 -14.03
N ILE A 9 3.10 -0.56 -14.81
CA ILE A 9 2.97 -0.54 -16.27
C ILE A 9 2.63 -1.93 -16.78
N GLU A 10 1.80 -1.98 -17.79
CA GLU A 10 1.58 -3.16 -18.60
C GLU A 10 2.41 -3.06 -19.88
N VAL A 11 3.15 -4.11 -20.18
CA VAL A 11 4.07 -4.14 -21.32
C VAL A 11 3.71 -5.32 -22.19
N ASN A 12 3.62 -5.11 -23.50
CA ASN A 12 3.40 -6.18 -24.47
C ASN A 12 4.71 -6.93 -24.78
N GLU A 13 4.62 -7.99 -25.62
CA GLU A 13 5.76 -8.80 -26.02
C GLU A 13 6.85 -8.01 -26.80
N ALA A 14 6.48 -6.88 -27.41
CA ALA A 14 7.42 -6.01 -28.11
C ALA A 14 8.14 -5.03 -27.16
N GLY A 15 7.79 -5.06 -25.86
CA GLY A 15 8.36 -4.14 -24.86
C GLY A 15 7.68 -2.77 -24.85
N GLU A 16 6.54 -2.61 -25.51
CA GLU A 16 5.80 -1.35 -25.53
C GLU A 16 4.88 -1.25 -24.32
N VAL A 17 4.85 -0.09 -23.67
CA VAL A 17 3.91 0.19 -22.59
C VAL A 17 2.52 0.38 -23.21
N VAL A 18 1.59 -0.51 -22.85
CA VAL A 18 0.21 -0.50 -23.39
C VAL A 18 -0.79 0.06 -22.40
N ASP A 19 -0.47 0.05 -21.11
CA ASP A 19 -1.29 0.67 -20.06
C ASP A 19 -0.46 1.01 -18.83
N ASP A 20 -0.97 1.91 -17.96
CA ASP A 20 -0.31 2.28 -16.72
C ASP A 20 -1.28 2.60 -15.57
N TRP A 21 -0.82 2.42 -14.33
CA TRP A 21 -1.49 2.81 -13.10
C TRP A 21 -0.57 3.71 -12.28
N ASN A 22 -0.81 5.02 -12.35
CA ASN A 22 -0.12 5.98 -11.49
C ASN A 22 -0.80 6.00 -10.11
N LEU A 23 -0.18 5.35 -9.14
CA LEU A 23 -0.78 5.16 -7.82
C LEU A 23 -1.00 6.46 -7.05
N ASN A 24 -0.24 7.52 -7.32
CA ASN A 24 -0.50 8.83 -6.72
C ASN A 24 -1.88 9.41 -7.09
N ASN A 25 -2.44 8.98 -8.22
CA ASN A 25 -3.77 9.42 -8.67
C ASN A 25 -4.89 8.49 -8.20
N ILE A 26 -4.53 7.29 -7.73
CA ILE A 26 -5.48 6.22 -7.40
C ILE A 26 -5.61 6.04 -5.88
N LEU A 27 -4.48 6.04 -5.18
CA LEU A 27 -4.42 5.78 -3.74
C LEU A 27 -4.31 7.06 -2.93
N ASP A 28 -4.42 6.93 -1.61
CA ASP A 28 -4.21 8.03 -0.67
C ASP A 28 -2.75 8.12 -0.21
N PRO A 29 -1.93 9.03 -0.77
CA PRO A 29 -0.54 9.16 -0.37
C PRO A 29 -0.36 9.74 1.04
N TYR A 30 -1.40 10.30 1.61
CA TYR A 30 -1.34 10.90 2.96
C TYR A 30 -1.65 9.90 4.07
N ARG A 31 -2.24 8.74 3.75
CA ARG A 31 -2.51 7.72 4.76
C ARG A 31 -1.24 7.25 5.47
N SER A 32 -0.14 7.11 4.76
CA SER A 32 1.14 6.68 5.33
C SER A 32 1.67 7.61 6.43
N THR A 33 1.23 8.87 6.47
CA THR A 33 1.61 9.80 7.55
C THR A 33 0.96 9.46 8.88
N VAL A 34 -0.16 8.76 8.84
CA VAL A 34 -0.91 8.33 10.03
C VAL A 34 -0.37 7.01 10.56
N ILE A 35 0.13 6.14 9.68
CA ILE A 35 0.70 4.85 10.02
C ILE A 35 2.20 5.02 10.28
N LYS A 36 2.52 5.51 11.45
CA LYS A 36 3.89 5.91 11.83
C LYS A 36 4.96 4.82 11.71
N THR A 37 4.58 3.56 11.82
CA THR A 37 5.50 2.43 11.65
C THR A 37 6.07 2.34 10.24
N LEU A 38 5.44 3.02 9.29
CA LEU A 38 5.79 2.97 7.87
C LEU A 38 6.52 4.20 7.38
N ASP A 39 6.63 5.26 8.18
CA ASP A 39 7.48 6.42 7.88
C ASP A 39 8.97 6.05 7.82
N GLN A 40 9.28 4.85 8.24
CA GLN A 40 10.60 4.27 8.11
C GLN A 40 10.77 3.57 6.75
N GLY A 41 10.37 4.23 5.69
CA GLY A 41 10.56 3.74 4.31
C GLY A 41 11.99 3.39 3.96
N ALA A 42 12.89 3.79 4.80
CA ALA A 42 14.28 3.43 4.77
C ALA A 42 14.61 2.02 5.28
N VAL A 43 13.66 1.25 5.79
CA VAL A 43 13.94 -0.08 6.38
C VAL A 43 14.55 -1.07 5.39
N CYS A 44 14.34 -0.88 4.11
CA CYS A 44 14.94 -1.72 3.07
C CYS A 44 16.18 -1.12 2.41
N LEU A 45 16.59 0.08 2.82
CA LEU A 45 17.71 0.81 2.25
C LEU A 45 18.65 1.22 3.38
N ASN A 46 19.90 1.44 3.08
CA ASN A 46 20.89 1.82 4.09
C ASN A 46 20.46 3.05 4.86
N ILE A 47 20.01 2.84 6.06
CA ILE A 47 19.53 3.84 6.96
C ILE A 47 20.70 4.44 7.70
N ASP A 48 20.59 5.72 8.00
CA ASP A 48 21.31 6.30 9.12
C ASP A 48 20.89 5.54 10.38
N VAL A 49 21.75 4.63 10.83
CA VAL A 49 21.49 3.76 11.98
C VAL A 49 21.17 4.55 13.23
N ASP A 50 21.64 5.81 13.34
CA ASP A 50 21.35 6.68 14.47
C ASP A 50 19.89 7.15 14.48
N LYS A 51 19.22 7.06 13.35
CA LYS A 51 17.79 7.39 13.18
C LYS A 51 16.89 6.17 13.11
N ALA A 52 17.45 4.99 12.98
CA ALA A 52 16.69 3.76 12.93
C ALA A 52 15.82 3.59 14.20
N GLY A 53 14.54 3.35 14.00
CA GLY A 53 13.58 3.19 15.09
C GLY A 53 13.10 4.51 15.74
N LYS A 54 13.54 5.67 15.25
CA LYS A 54 13.05 6.96 15.72
C LYS A 54 11.98 7.49 14.77
N THR A 55 10.85 7.88 15.33
CA THR A 55 9.83 8.60 14.57
C THR A 55 10.29 10.03 14.34
N MET A 56 10.28 10.48 13.09
CA MET A 56 10.57 11.88 12.79
C MET A 56 9.46 12.78 13.32
N THR A 57 9.85 13.90 13.88
CA THR A 57 8.91 14.93 14.30
C THR A 57 8.32 15.64 13.07
N ALA A 58 7.15 16.29 13.23
CA ALA A 58 6.53 17.08 12.18
C ALA A 58 7.46 18.19 11.66
N GLU A 59 8.33 18.75 12.53
CA GLU A 59 9.30 19.77 12.16
C GLU A 59 10.44 19.19 11.31
N GLU A 60 10.92 18.00 11.63
CA GLU A 60 11.94 17.31 10.83
C GLU A 60 11.39 16.91 9.46
N LEU A 61 10.16 16.43 9.40
CA LEU A 61 9.47 16.14 8.14
C LEU A 61 9.29 17.39 7.28
N ALA A 62 8.90 18.52 7.89
CA ALA A 62 8.76 19.78 7.19
C ALA A 62 10.11 20.30 6.65
N LYS A 63 11.20 20.11 7.38
CA LYS A 63 12.55 20.46 6.91
C LYS A 63 12.97 19.59 5.72
N LEU A 64 12.65 18.28 5.77
CA LEU A 64 12.92 17.40 4.64
C LEU A 64 12.07 17.76 3.42
N ASP A 65 10.80 18.08 3.61
CA ASP A 65 9.92 18.51 2.53
C ASP A 65 10.36 19.83 1.88
N ALA A 66 11.03 20.69 2.63
CA ALA A 66 11.57 21.96 2.14
C ALA A 66 12.96 21.80 1.50
N SER A 67 13.63 20.70 1.70
CA SER A 67 14.94 20.41 1.12
C SER A 67 14.81 20.14 -0.38
N ASP A 68 15.73 20.71 -1.18
CA ASP A 68 15.88 20.36 -2.59
C ASP A 68 16.78 19.14 -2.81
N ASP A 69 17.38 18.66 -1.74
CA ASP A 69 18.20 17.46 -1.79
C ASP A 69 17.31 16.23 -1.93
N PHE A 70 17.29 15.69 -3.13
CA PHE A 70 16.56 14.48 -3.44
C PHE A 70 17.45 13.28 -3.14
N GLY A 71 17.49 12.89 -1.88
CA GLY A 71 18.18 11.68 -1.44
C GLY A 71 17.44 10.44 -1.93
N ASP A 72 17.45 10.26 -3.24
CA ASP A 72 16.70 9.27 -3.99
C ASP A 72 17.10 7.82 -3.66
N ILE A 73 18.30 7.62 -3.14
CA ILE A 73 18.86 6.28 -2.93
C ILE A 73 18.54 5.74 -1.55
N LEU A 74 18.35 6.58 -0.57
CA LEU A 74 18.40 6.14 0.83
C LEU A 74 17.11 6.33 1.62
N GLY A 75 16.05 6.79 1.00
CA GLY A 75 14.82 7.14 1.73
C GLY A 75 15.03 8.25 2.77
N THR A 76 16.19 8.90 2.75
CA THR A 76 16.55 10.04 3.60
C THR A 76 16.29 11.37 2.91
N GLY A 77 15.99 11.33 1.63
CA GLY A 77 15.62 12.51 0.86
C GLY A 77 14.19 12.96 1.15
N PRO A 78 13.81 14.09 0.55
CA PRO A 78 12.48 14.68 0.75
C PRO A 78 11.34 13.85 0.14
N GLY A 79 11.62 12.73 -0.48
CA GLY A 79 10.63 11.84 -1.06
C GLY A 79 10.26 10.71 -0.10
N ARG A 80 9.00 10.68 0.35
CA ARG A 80 8.49 9.54 1.10
C ARG A 80 8.22 8.36 0.17
N ASN A 81 8.75 7.19 0.54
CA ASN A 81 8.35 5.93 -0.05
C ASN A 81 7.02 5.48 0.59
N TRP A 82 5.93 6.05 0.12
CA TRP A 82 4.63 5.97 0.77
C TRP A 82 3.82 4.71 0.43
N ALA A 83 4.03 4.10 -0.72
CA ALA A 83 3.29 2.91 -1.15
C ALA A 83 4.14 1.64 -1.06
N HIS A 84 5.35 1.66 -1.62
CA HIS A 84 6.25 0.51 -1.64
C HIS A 84 5.55 -0.76 -2.12
N VAL A 85 5.12 -0.76 -3.39
CA VAL A 85 4.44 -1.92 -3.97
C VAL A 85 5.43 -3.06 -4.19
N ASN A 86 5.17 -4.20 -3.58
CA ASN A 86 6.05 -5.36 -3.62
C ASN A 86 5.57 -6.45 -4.57
N SER A 87 4.28 -6.50 -4.86
CA SER A 87 3.73 -7.47 -5.80
C SER A 87 2.56 -6.89 -6.57
N VAL A 88 2.43 -7.40 -7.78
CA VAL A 88 1.29 -7.17 -8.66
C VAL A 88 0.84 -8.52 -9.19
N ASP A 89 -0.43 -8.82 -9.06
CA ASP A 89 -1.07 -10.02 -9.61
C ASP A 89 -2.23 -9.61 -10.52
N TYR A 90 -2.42 -10.33 -11.62
CA TYR A 90 -3.49 -10.04 -12.57
C TYR A 90 -4.69 -10.94 -12.31
N ASP A 91 -5.87 -10.33 -12.24
CA ASP A 91 -7.14 -11.04 -12.14
C ASP A 91 -7.88 -11.04 -13.50
N PRO A 92 -7.78 -12.12 -14.28
CA PRO A 92 -8.45 -12.20 -15.58
C PRO A 92 -9.98 -12.32 -15.48
N THR A 93 -10.53 -12.58 -14.30
CA THR A 93 -11.99 -12.76 -14.14
C THR A 93 -12.76 -11.46 -14.33
N ASP A 94 -12.11 -10.33 -14.06
CA ASP A 94 -12.72 -9.01 -14.14
C ASP A 94 -11.76 -7.91 -14.63
N ASP A 95 -10.68 -8.32 -15.30
CA ASP A 95 -9.66 -7.46 -15.89
C ASP A 95 -9.14 -6.40 -14.90
N SER A 96 -8.61 -6.87 -13.80
CA SER A 96 -8.10 -6.04 -12.72
C SER A 96 -6.74 -6.50 -12.24
N ILE A 97 -6.07 -5.66 -11.46
CA ILE A 97 -4.83 -5.99 -10.77
C ILE A 97 -5.04 -5.99 -9.27
N ILE A 98 -4.28 -6.85 -8.60
CA ILE A 98 -4.19 -6.91 -7.14
C ILE A 98 -2.77 -6.56 -6.76
N ILE A 99 -2.62 -5.57 -5.90
CA ILE A 99 -1.31 -5.11 -5.45
C ILE A 99 -1.14 -5.29 -3.94
N SER A 100 0.10 -5.57 -3.54
CA SER A 100 0.52 -5.49 -2.14
C SER A 100 1.29 -4.20 -1.94
N SER A 101 0.70 -3.28 -1.19
CA SER A 101 1.34 -2.03 -0.79
C SER A 101 1.85 -2.15 0.65
N ARG A 102 3.16 -2.36 0.78
CA ARG A 102 3.82 -2.63 2.06
C ARG A 102 3.65 -1.48 3.05
N HIS A 103 3.93 -0.25 2.62
CA HIS A 103 3.88 0.91 3.51
C HIS A 103 2.47 1.41 3.79
N GLN A 104 1.49 0.98 3.01
CA GLN A 104 0.08 1.19 3.34
C GLN A 104 -0.49 0.06 4.20
N SER A 105 0.27 -1.03 4.42
CA SER A 105 -0.23 -2.27 5.02
C SER A 105 -1.59 -2.65 4.40
N ALA A 106 -1.63 -2.66 3.07
CA ALA A 106 -2.87 -2.83 2.33
C ALA A 106 -2.69 -3.72 1.11
N ILE A 107 -3.69 -4.56 0.87
CA ILE A 107 -3.87 -5.25 -0.39
C ILE A 107 -5.03 -4.56 -1.10
N ILE A 108 -4.82 -4.20 -2.36
CA ILE A 108 -5.73 -3.33 -3.07
C ILE A 108 -6.02 -3.92 -4.44
N LYS A 109 -7.30 -4.05 -4.77
CA LYS A 109 -7.73 -4.44 -6.11
C LYS A 109 -8.15 -3.22 -6.91
N ILE A 110 -7.57 -3.07 -8.10
CA ILE A 110 -7.76 -1.90 -8.96
C ILE A 110 -8.19 -2.39 -10.35
N GLY A 111 -9.26 -1.82 -10.88
CA GLY A 111 -9.75 -2.14 -12.21
C GLY A 111 -8.93 -1.52 -13.33
N ARG A 112 -9.17 -1.96 -14.56
CA ARG A 112 -8.63 -1.36 -15.78
C ARG A 112 -9.02 0.13 -15.90
N ASP A 113 -10.16 0.51 -15.35
CA ASP A 113 -10.66 1.88 -15.28
C ASP A 113 -9.96 2.75 -14.23
N LYS A 114 -8.87 2.22 -13.61
CA LYS A 114 -8.06 2.88 -12.58
C LYS A 114 -8.84 3.16 -11.28
N LYS A 115 -10.00 2.53 -11.10
CA LYS A 115 -10.78 2.66 -9.88
C LYS A 115 -10.52 1.51 -8.92
N ILE A 116 -10.46 1.84 -7.65
CA ILE A 116 -10.35 0.84 -6.59
C ILE A 116 -11.66 0.07 -6.50
N LYS A 117 -11.55 -1.25 -6.60
CA LYS A 117 -12.66 -2.18 -6.39
C LYS A 117 -12.84 -2.47 -4.91
N TRP A 118 -11.75 -2.81 -4.22
CA TRP A 118 -11.75 -3.03 -2.78
C TRP A 118 -10.33 -2.84 -2.18
N ILE A 119 -10.30 -2.65 -0.87
CA ILE A 119 -9.10 -2.55 -0.05
C ILE A 119 -9.21 -3.51 1.13
N PHE A 120 -8.22 -4.36 1.30
CA PHE A 120 -8.05 -5.16 2.52
C PHE A 120 -6.93 -4.53 3.35
N SER A 121 -7.30 -3.91 4.46
CA SER A 121 -6.40 -3.22 5.37
C SER A 121 -7.13 -2.85 6.65
N SER A 122 -6.39 -2.55 7.72
CA SER A 122 -6.99 -1.91 8.89
C SER A 122 -7.70 -0.62 8.49
N PRO A 123 -8.82 -0.26 9.16
CA PRO A 123 -9.57 0.95 8.83
C PRO A 123 -8.86 2.25 9.20
N GLU A 124 -7.72 2.18 9.90
CA GLU A 124 -7.01 3.34 10.40
C GLU A 124 -6.47 4.25 9.29
N GLY A 125 -6.73 5.54 9.43
CA GLY A 125 -6.15 6.60 8.60
C GLY A 125 -6.69 6.72 7.18
N TRP A 126 -7.61 5.89 6.74
CA TRP A 126 -8.25 6.05 5.43
C TRP A 126 -9.21 7.23 5.44
N ARG A 127 -9.08 8.11 4.42
CA ARG A 127 -9.98 9.24 4.19
C ARG A 127 -11.22 8.80 3.40
N ASP A 128 -12.23 9.67 3.38
CA ASP A 128 -13.43 9.47 2.58
C ASP A 128 -13.08 9.26 1.10
N GLY A 129 -13.85 8.40 0.42
CA GLY A 129 -13.57 7.96 -0.95
C GLY A 129 -12.75 6.66 -1.03
N TRP A 130 -11.83 6.44 -0.09
CA TRP A 130 -11.11 5.16 0.06
C TRP A 130 -11.70 4.29 1.17
N LYS A 131 -12.17 4.92 2.23
CA LYS A 131 -12.75 4.24 3.38
C LYS A 131 -13.93 3.35 3.01
N GLU A 132 -14.74 3.76 2.05
CA GLU A 132 -15.89 3.02 1.55
C GLU A 132 -15.51 1.78 0.73
N LYS A 133 -14.23 1.65 0.39
CA LYS A 133 -13.68 0.50 -0.34
C LYS A 133 -13.09 -0.57 0.57
N LEU A 134 -13.04 -0.31 1.86
CA LEU A 134 -12.51 -1.26 2.84
C LEU A 134 -13.39 -2.51 2.93
N LEU A 135 -12.75 -3.65 2.90
CA LEU A 135 -13.41 -4.92 3.19
C LEU A 135 -13.62 -5.06 4.70
N THR A 136 -14.80 -5.54 5.07
CA THR A 136 -15.09 -5.91 6.46
C THR A 136 -14.71 -7.36 6.67
N PRO A 137 -13.84 -7.70 7.63
CA PRO A 137 -13.52 -9.08 7.94
C PRO A 137 -14.75 -9.77 8.53
N VAL A 138 -14.94 -11.05 8.14
CA VAL A 138 -16.09 -11.86 8.57
C VAL A 138 -15.59 -13.22 9.01
N LYS A 139 -16.07 -13.71 10.15
CA LYS A 139 -15.84 -15.07 10.63
C LYS A 139 -17.19 -15.71 10.99
N ASP A 140 -17.42 -16.92 10.49
CA ASP A 140 -18.67 -17.66 10.70
C ASP A 140 -19.94 -16.86 10.35
N GLY A 141 -19.86 -16.09 9.25
CA GLY A 141 -20.95 -15.25 8.77
C GLY A 141 -21.19 -13.96 9.56
N LYS A 142 -20.37 -13.66 10.55
CA LYS A 142 -20.50 -12.45 11.38
C LYS A 142 -19.34 -11.49 11.15
N PRO A 143 -19.60 -10.18 10.97
CA PRO A 143 -18.54 -9.18 10.92
C PRO A 143 -17.69 -9.21 12.19
N ILE A 144 -16.39 -9.08 12.02
CA ILE A 144 -15.44 -8.86 13.10
C ILE A 144 -15.33 -7.36 13.33
N ALA A 145 -15.57 -6.90 14.54
CA ALA A 145 -15.41 -5.48 14.87
C ALA A 145 -13.92 -5.15 14.99
N CYS A 146 -13.53 -4.07 14.30
CA CYS A 146 -12.16 -3.55 14.32
C CYS A 146 -12.18 -2.06 14.70
N HIS A 147 -11.31 -1.69 15.62
CA HIS A 147 -11.15 -0.33 16.13
C HIS A 147 -9.70 0.12 15.88
N GLY A 148 -9.52 0.98 14.89
CA GLY A 148 -8.17 1.36 14.45
C GLY A 148 -7.40 0.15 13.93
N SER A 149 -6.29 -0.16 14.57
CA SER A 149 -5.42 -1.30 14.23
C SER A 149 -5.78 -2.60 14.95
N THR A 150 -6.72 -2.58 15.88
CA THR A 150 -7.06 -3.75 16.72
C THR A 150 -8.42 -4.30 16.36
N CYS A 151 -8.53 -5.61 16.25
CA CYS A 151 -9.78 -6.31 15.98
C CYS A 151 -10.17 -7.24 17.13
N GLU A 152 -11.46 -7.58 17.21
CA GLU A 152 -11.97 -8.54 18.18
C GLU A 152 -11.60 -9.98 17.77
N GLY A 153 -11.48 -10.84 18.77
CA GLY A 153 -11.15 -12.25 18.59
C GLY A 153 -9.70 -12.46 18.16
N ASP A 154 -9.45 -13.55 17.43
CA ASP A 154 -8.12 -13.95 16.96
C ASP A 154 -7.80 -13.43 15.55
N PHE A 155 -8.48 -12.38 15.09
CA PHE A 155 -8.24 -11.77 13.79
C PHE A 155 -7.30 -10.59 13.93
N ASP A 156 -6.36 -10.50 13.02
CA ASP A 156 -5.55 -9.29 12.80
C ASP A 156 -5.38 -9.05 11.30
N TYR A 157 -5.16 -7.80 10.95
CA TYR A 157 -4.79 -7.42 9.59
C TYR A 157 -3.33 -7.75 9.32
N THR A 158 -2.99 -7.90 8.05
CA THR A 158 -1.60 -8.00 7.62
C THR A 158 -0.90 -6.64 7.74
N TRP A 159 0.30 -6.67 8.31
CA TRP A 159 1.13 -5.48 8.48
C TRP A 159 2.40 -5.65 7.68
N THR A 160 2.77 -4.62 6.92
CA THR A 160 4.00 -4.60 6.12
C THR A 160 4.20 -5.85 5.25
N GLN A 161 3.10 -6.47 4.81
CA GLN A 161 3.11 -7.67 3.98
C GLN A 161 3.92 -7.44 2.71
N HIS A 162 4.52 -8.51 2.21
CA HIS A 162 5.38 -8.44 1.03
C HIS A 162 4.67 -8.87 -0.25
N THR A 163 3.76 -9.83 -0.17
CA THR A 163 3.16 -10.44 -1.35
C THR A 163 1.65 -10.66 -1.16
N ALA A 164 0.91 -10.46 -2.22
CA ALA A 164 -0.48 -10.89 -2.34
C ALA A 164 -0.71 -11.45 -3.74
N PHE A 165 -1.31 -12.62 -3.83
CA PHE A 165 -1.58 -13.26 -5.11
C PHE A 165 -2.83 -14.15 -5.05
N ARG A 166 -3.47 -14.31 -6.19
CA ARG A 166 -4.56 -15.25 -6.38
C ARG A 166 -4.04 -16.66 -6.53
N ILE A 167 -4.89 -17.62 -6.20
CA ILE A 167 -4.69 -19.01 -6.57
C ILE A 167 -5.72 -19.36 -7.64
N ASP A 168 -5.22 -19.69 -8.84
CA ASP A 168 -6.07 -19.98 -10.01
C ASP A 168 -7.06 -21.11 -9.77
N GLU A 169 -6.66 -22.15 -9.06
CA GLU A 169 -7.51 -23.29 -8.68
C GLU A 169 -8.72 -22.89 -7.80
N LYS A 170 -8.65 -21.72 -7.18
CA LYS A 170 -9.68 -21.17 -6.31
C LYS A 170 -10.20 -19.82 -6.79
N SER A 171 -9.88 -19.44 -8.01
CA SER A 171 -10.20 -18.11 -8.54
C SER A 171 -11.71 -17.82 -8.60
N ASP A 172 -12.53 -18.84 -8.80
CA ASP A 172 -13.97 -18.76 -8.74
C ASP A 172 -14.50 -18.35 -7.34
N LYS A 173 -13.69 -18.53 -6.31
CA LYS A 173 -13.99 -18.17 -4.92
C LYS A 173 -13.27 -16.89 -4.47
N HIS A 174 -12.54 -16.24 -5.36
CA HIS A 174 -11.76 -15.04 -5.05
C HIS A 174 -10.81 -15.20 -3.84
N VAL A 175 -10.14 -16.35 -3.76
CA VAL A 175 -9.18 -16.63 -2.68
C VAL A 175 -7.84 -15.98 -2.99
N ILE A 176 -7.35 -15.20 -2.05
CA ILE A 176 -6.06 -14.50 -2.12
C ILE A 176 -5.21 -14.94 -0.94
N TYR A 177 -3.96 -15.24 -1.21
CA TYR A 177 -2.97 -15.51 -0.18
C TYR A 177 -2.06 -14.30 0.02
N VAL A 178 -1.73 -14.04 1.25
CA VAL A 178 -0.90 -12.91 1.67
C VAL A 178 0.23 -13.41 2.54
N THR A 179 1.44 -12.91 2.28
CA THR A 179 2.63 -13.21 3.10
C THR A 179 3.33 -11.95 3.53
#